data_837c5dc2f058a7e1d6ad164c2d508348
#
_entry.id   837c5dc2f058a7e1d6ad164c2d508348
#
_cell.length_a   1.000
_cell.length_b   1.000
_cell.length_c   1.000
_cell.angle_alpha   90.00
_cell.angle_beta   90.00
_cell.angle_gamma   90.00
#
_symmetry.space_group_name_H-M   'P 1'
#
loop_
_entity.id
_entity.type
_entity.pdbx_description
1 polymer ?
#
loop_
_entity_poly.entity_id
_entity_poly.type
_entity_poly.pdbx_seq_one_letter_code
_entity_poly.pdbx_strand_id
1 'polypeptide(L)'
;YSPHHRFITMKNWEGDYKMMFTLYGGKKGYHLTPNGLALQFYAYGYALAPDAAAYESYWSKDHGYHQSPTGSNTVLPGYTEGDITIHAMEPMVKEGEFVNDRELTPYLNFADVSAGEKRRMVAMVRTSGNSGYYVDIFRSDRADNDYLFHHVGTSMEITDSEGNKLPGEALEKFDKTWHEGYHWFSN
;
A
#
# COMPACT_ATOMS: atom_id res chain seq x y z
N TYR A 1 -0.33 17.84 -1.93
CA TYR A 1 0.96 17.22 -2.23
C TYR A 1 2.08 17.88 -1.45
N SER A 2 2.91 17.08 -0.82
CA SER A 2 4.14 17.52 -0.16
C SER A 2 5.37 17.05 -0.96
N PRO A 3 5.98 17.91 -1.78
CA PRO A 3 7.11 17.50 -2.63
C PRO A 3 8.34 17.10 -1.82
N HIS A 4 8.53 17.69 -0.66
CA HIS A 4 9.66 17.35 0.21
C HIS A 4 9.54 15.94 0.80
N HIS A 5 8.33 15.54 1.17
CA HIS A 5 8.05 14.22 1.74
C HIS A 5 7.58 13.23 0.69
N ARG A 6 7.38 13.67 -0.56
CA ARG A 6 6.85 12.85 -1.66
C ARG A 6 5.55 12.14 -1.29
N PHE A 7 4.65 12.88 -0.67
CA PHE A 7 3.40 12.38 -0.13
C PHE A 7 2.21 13.09 -0.75
N ILE A 8 1.28 12.30 -1.28
CA ILE A 8 0.00 12.79 -1.80
C ILE A 8 -1.11 12.38 -0.87
N THR A 9 -2.00 13.32 -0.58
CA THR A 9 -3.32 13.05 -0.03
C THR A 9 -4.35 13.57 -1.03
N MET A 10 -5.22 12.70 -1.49
CA MET A 10 -6.39 13.02 -2.28
C MET A 10 -7.63 12.78 -1.46
N LYS A 11 -8.48 13.78 -1.36
CA LYS A 11 -9.76 13.66 -0.68
C LYS A 11 -10.88 14.27 -1.51
N ASN A 12 -12.01 13.61 -1.48
CA ASN A 12 -13.26 14.09 -2.07
C ASN A 12 -14.34 14.07 -1.00
N TRP A 13 -14.72 15.25 -0.55
CA TRP A 13 -15.70 15.45 0.51
C TRP A 13 -16.78 16.41 0.01
N GLU A 14 -17.80 15.84 -0.55
CA GLU A 14 -18.93 16.58 -1.07
C GLU A 14 -20.23 15.95 -0.57
N GLY A 15 -20.99 16.69 0.23
CA GLY A 15 -22.19 16.16 0.87
C GLY A 15 -21.84 15.00 1.81
N ASP A 16 -22.52 13.89 1.59
CA ASP A 16 -22.30 12.65 2.35
C ASP A 16 -21.14 11.79 1.81
N TYR A 17 -20.64 12.10 0.62
CA TYR A 17 -19.49 11.42 0.06
C TYR A 17 -18.20 11.86 0.75
N LYS A 18 -17.52 10.91 1.39
CA LYS A 18 -16.29 11.19 2.15
C LYS A 18 -15.30 10.07 1.91
N MET A 19 -14.47 10.23 0.89
CA MET A 19 -13.39 9.29 0.59
C MET A 19 -12.05 10.00 0.50
N MET A 20 -11.00 9.29 0.85
CA MET A 20 -9.63 9.78 0.80
C MET A 20 -8.68 8.62 0.56
N PHE A 21 -7.62 8.89 -0.17
CA PHE A 21 -6.45 8.03 -0.14
C PHE A 21 -5.18 8.84 0.11
N THR A 22 -4.17 8.16 0.60
CA THR A 22 -2.80 8.66 0.63
C THR A 22 -1.91 7.77 -0.20
N LEU A 23 -0.95 8.35 -0.90
CA LEU A 23 0.05 7.63 -1.66
C LEU A 23 1.43 8.22 -1.33
N TYR A 24 2.33 7.36 -0.91
CA TYR A 24 3.68 7.73 -0.54
C TYR A 24 4.66 7.36 -1.66
N GLY A 25 5.33 8.35 -2.22
CA GLY A 25 6.29 8.13 -3.32
C GLY A 25 7.63 7.53 -2.90
N GLY A 26 7.89 7.51 -1.61
CA GLY A 26 9.16 7.04 -1.06
C GLY A 26 10.22 8.15 -0.93
N LYS A 27 10.96 8.10 0.12
CA LYS A 27 12.09 9.00 0.38
C LYS A 27 13.17 8.27 1.16
N LYS A 28 14.43 8.51 0.82
CA LYS A 28 15.56 8.05 1.61
C LYS A 28 15.77 8.98 2.81
N GLY A 29 15.97 8.42 4.00
CA GLY A 29 16.30 9.21 5.20
C GLY A 29 16.38 8.34 6.45
N TYR A 30 16.81 8.94 7.55
CA TYR A 30 16.77 8.29 8.85
C TYR A 30 15.34 8.23 9.36
N HIS A 31 14.99 7.19 10.07
CA HIS A 31 13.66 6.95 10.64
C HIS A 31 12.52 6.90 9.62
N LEU A 32 12.83 6.54 8.39
CA LEU A 32 11.84 6.33 7.35
C LEU A 32 11.73 4.84 7.05
N THR A 33 10.50 4.36 6.99
CA THR A 33 10.20 2.99 6.55
C THR A 33 10.42 2.87 5.04
N PRO A 34 11.02 1.78 4.55
CA PRO A 34 11.22 1.54 3.13
C PRO A 34 9.93 1.10 2.42
N ASN A 35 8.87 1.88 2.58
CA ASN A 35 7.52 1.60 2.11
C ASN A 35 7.10 2.50 0.93
N GLY A 36 8.02 2.79 0.05
CA GLY A 36 7.71 3.57 -1.15
C GLY A 36 6.58 2.95 -1.96
N LEU A 37 5.77 3.80 -2.56
CA LEU A 37 4.51 3.48 -3.22
C LEU A 37 3.44 2.84 -2.31
N ALA A 38 3.60 2.95 -0.98
CA ALA A 38 2.56 2.54 -0.05
C ALA A 38 1.32 3.43 -0.16
N LEU A 39 0.16 2.82 0.02
CA LEU A 39 -1.11 3.52 0.02
C LEU A 39 -1.90 3.27 1.30
N GLN A 40 -2.85 4.16 1.57
CA GLN A 40 -3.86 3.98 2.60
C GLN A 40 -5.20 4.47 2.07
N PHE A 41 -6.27 3.76 2.41
CA PHE A 41 -7.63 4.12 2.05
C PHE A 41 -8.46 4.49 3.27
N TYR A 42 -9.28 5.52 3.09
CA TYR A 42 -10.17 6.03 4.12
C TYR A 42 -11.53 6.34 3.52
N ALA A 43 -12.60 5.96 4.18
CA ALA A 43 -13.93 6.38 3.81
C ALA A 43 -14.82 6.58 5.05
N TYR A 44 -15.67 7.59 5.00
CA TYR A 44 -16.72 7.87 6.00
C TYR A 44 -16.22 7.91 7.45
N GLY A 45 -15.01 8.41 7.66
CA GLY A 45 -14.38 8.52 8.98
C GLY A 45 -13.61 7.29 9.45
N TYR A 46 -13.51 6.25 8.61
CA TYR A 46 -12.78 5.02 8.92
C TYR A 46 -11.54 4.87 8.06
N ALA A 47 -10.46 4.35 8.66
CA ALA A 47 -9.34 3.82 7.92
C ALA A 47 -9.73 2.44 7.39
N LEU A 48 -9.81 2.28 6.08
CA LEU A 48 -10.21 1.01 5.44
C LEU A 48 -8.99 0.11 5.21
N ALA A 49 -7.89 0.71 4.81
CA ALA A 49 -6.62 0.04 4.58
C ALA A 49 -5.48 0.86 5.20
N PRO A 50 -5.29 0.75 6.52
CA PRO A 50 -4.19 1.43 7.21
C PRO A 50 -2.85 0.74 6.95
N ASP A 51 -1.76 1.46 7.14
CA ASP A 51 -0.47 0.83 7.40
C ASP A 51 -0.48 0.17 8.78
N ALA A 52 0.48 -0.70 9.04
CA ALA A 52 0.71 -1.24 10.37
C ALA A 52 0.89 -0.09 11.38
N ALA A 53 0.34 -0.28 12.56
CA ALA A 53 0.46 0.70 13.63
C ALA A 53 1.92 0.94 14.03
N ALA A 54 2.20 2.09 14.62
CA ALA A 54 3.52 2.38 15.15
C ALA A 54 3.88 1.39 16.28
N TYR A 55 5.13 0.96 16.30
CA TYR A 55 5.68 0.13 17.37
C TYR A 55 5.83 0.93 18.69
N GLU A 56 5.69 0.26 19.81
CA GLU A 56 5.81 0.90 21.12
C GLU A 56 7.25 1.34 21.43
N SER A 57 8.22 0.59 20.96
CA SER A 57 9.63 0.81 21.26
C SER A 57 10.52 0.13 20.23
N TYR A 58 11.75 0.61 20.09
CA TYR A 58 12.79 -0.05 19.28
C TYR A 58 13.14 -1.48 19.76
N TRP A 59 12.73 -1.82 20.97
CA TRP A 59 12.95 -3.14 21.58
C TRP A 59 11.70 -4.03 21.51
N SER A 60 10.62 -3.53 20.93
CA SER A 60 9.42 -4.36 20.74
C SER A 60 9.67 -5.45 19.72
N LYS A 61 9.03 -6.61 19.90
CA LYS A 61 9.22 -7.77 19.02
C LYS A 61 8.75 -7.50 17.58
N ASP A 62 7.77 -6.64 17.43
CA ASP A 62 7.13 -6.26 16.18
C ASP A 62 7.82 -5.08 15.47
N HIS A 63 8.89 -4.54 16.06
CA HIS A 63 9.62 -3.42 15.47
C HIS A 63 10.08 -3.68 14.03
N GLY A 64 10.62 -4.88 13.77
CA GLY A 64 11.06 -5.28 12.45
C GLY A 64 9.91 -5.27 11.42
N TYR A 65 8.73 -5.74 11.81
CA TYR A 65 7.54 -5.71 10.96
C TYR A 65 7.12 -4.29 10.62
N HIS A 66 6.97 -3.43 11.61
CA HIS A 66 6.54 -2.04 11.40
C HIS A 66 7.54 -1.20 10.60
N GLN A 67 8.81 -1.58 10.63
CA GLN A 67 9.86 -0.92 9.84
C GLN A 67 10.14 -1.58 8.50
N SER A 68 9.45 -2.64 8.15
CA SER A 68 9.59 -3.31 6.87
C SER A 68 8.45 -2.90 5.90
N PRO A 69 8.63 -3.06 4.60
CA PRO A 69 7.55 -2.87 3.65
C PRO A 69 6.36 -3.81 3.88
N THR A 70 6.57 -4.95 4.56
CA THR A 70 5.51 -5.92 4.87
C THR A 70 4.45 -5.35 5.80
N GLY A 71 4.76 -4.35 6.61
CA GLY A 71 3.80 -3.62 7.42
C GLY A 71 2.99 -2.55 6.67
N SER A 72 3.16 -2.42 5.36
CA SER A 72 2.54 -1.38 4.55
C SER A 72 1.75 -1.94 3.38
N ASN A 73 0.76 -1.21 2.90
CA ASN A 73 0.00 -1.56 1.70
C ASN A 73 0.80 -1.20 0.44
N THR A 74 1.73 -2.05 0.09
CA THR A 74 2.61 -1.86 -1.06
C THR A 74 2.76 -3.14 -1.87
N VAL A 75 3.55 -3.10 -2.92
CA VAL A 75 3.86 -4.25 -3.76
C VAL A 75 5.35 -4.53 -3.69
N LEU A 76 5.68 -5.76 -3.39
CA LEU A 76 7.04 -6.24 -3.24
C LEU A 76 7.38 -7.19 -4.40
N PRO A 77 8.11 -6.74 -5.42
CA PRO A 77 8.44 -7.60 -6.55
C PRO A 77 9.67 -8.46 -6.30
N GLY A 78 9.55 -9.72 -6.67
CA GLY A 78 10.68 -10.62 -6.88
C GLY A 78 11.42 -11.07 -5.64
N TYR A 79 10.72 -11.45 -4.57
CA TYR A 79 11.36 -11.94 -3.37
C TYR A 79 11.71 -13.43 -3.41
N THR A 80 12.96 -13.72 -3.16
CA THR A 80 13.42 -15.06 -2.79
C THR A 80 14.20 -15.00 -1.48
N GLU A 81 14.31 -16.16 -0.82
CA GLU A 81 15.07 -16.31 0.45
C GLU A 81 16.51 -15.98 0.24
N GLY A 82 17.11 -15.32 -0.28
CA GLY A 82 18.51 -14.92 -0.45
C GLY A 82 18.63 -13.44 -0.80
N ASP A 83 17.51 -12.90 -1.25
CA ASP A 83 17.49 -11.54 -1.77
C ASP A 83 17.25 -10.50 -0.68
N ILE A 84 16.71 -10.92 0.48
CA ILE A 84 16.22 -9.99 1.48
C ILE A 84 16.62 -10.38 2.89
N THR A 85 17.45 -9.57 3.47
CA THR A 85 17.49 -9.40 4.93
C THR A 85 16.80 -8.09 5.29
N ILE A 86 16.23 -7.98 6.48
CA ILE A 86 15.54 -6.77 6.92
C ILE A 86 16.41 -5.50 6.78
N HIS A 87 17.71 -5.64 6.91
CA HIS A 87 18.67 -4.57 6.74
C HIS A 87 19.08 -4.33 5.28
N ALA A 88 18.93 -5.32 4.43
CA ALA A 88 19.18 -5.22 2.99
C ALA A 88 17.92 -4.83 2.20
N MET A 89 16.77 -4.72 2.83
CA MET A 89 15.60 -4.07 2.24
C MET A 89 15.90 -2.57 2.13
N GLU A 90 16.89 -2.28 1.36
CA GLU A 90 16.93 -0.98 0.72
C GLU A 90 15.55 -0.77 0.12
N PRO A 91 14.89 0.37 0.41
CA PRO A 91 13.53 0.57 -0.04
C PRO A 91 13.47 0.27 -1.52
N MET A 92 12.63 -0.66 -1.91
CA MET A 92 12.41 -1.00 -3.32
C MET A 92 11.98 0.23 -4.10
N VAL A 93 11.53 1.24 -3.39
CA VAL A 93 11.27 2.59 -3.88
C VAL A 93 11.89 3.57 -2.90
N LYS A 94 13.10 3.98 -3.17
CA LYS A 94 13.79 4.99 -2.36
C LYS A 94 13.21 6.38 -2.59
N GLU A 95 12.83 6.66 -3.82
CA GLU A 95 12.30 7.93 -4.25
C GLU A 95 11.27 7.73 -5.35
N GLY A 96 10.16 8.47 -5.29
CA GLY A 96 9.13 8.46 -6.31
C GLY A 96 8.98 9.83 -6.97
N GLU A 97 8.60 9.81 -8.22
CA GLU A 97 8.26 10.99 -8.99
C GLU A 97 6.81 10.90 -9.47
N PHE A 98 6.12 12.04 -9.48
CA PHE A 98 4.77 12.12 -10.03
C PHE A 98 4.84 12.23 -11.55
N VAL A 99 4.27 11.26 -12.24
CA VAL A 99 4.37 11.16 -13.71
C VAL A 99 3.28 11.97 -14.40
N ASN A 100 2.04 11.77 -14.01
CA ASN A 100 0.88 12.43 -14.61
C ASN A 100 0.19 13.38 -13.64
N ASP A 101 0.94 13.84 -12.64
CA ASP A 101 0.38 14.75 -11.66
C ASP A 101 -0.87 14.18 -10.96
N ARG A 102 -1.88 15.00 -10.85
CA ARG A 102 -3.12 14.70 -10.16
C ARG A 102 -4.30 15.32 -10.91
N GLU A 103 -5.38 14.61 -10.91
CA GLU A 103 -6.64 15.11 -11.42
C GLU A 103 -7.62 15.32 -10.27
N LEU A 104 -8.26 16.47 -10.26
CA LEU A 104 -9.23 16.89 -9.23
C LEU A 104 -10.54 17.24 -9.89
N THR A 105 -11.47 16.31 -9.86
CA THR A 105 -12.85 16.52 -10.32
C THR A 105 -13.84 16.05 -9.25
N PRO A 106 -15.12 16.42 -9.33
CA PRO A 106 -16.13 15.89 -8.41
C PRO A 106 -16.32 14.37 -8.48
N TYR A 107 -15.89 13.74 -9.57
CA TYR A 107 -16.17 12.32 -9.85
C TYR A 107 -14.92 11.45 -9.85
N LEU A 108 -13.78 12.02 -10.15
CA LEU A 108 -12.51 11.29 -10.28
C LEU A 108 -11.37 12.11 -9.67
N ASN A 109 -10.67 11.49 -8.77
CA ASN A 109 -9.41 12.03 -8.25
C ASN A 109 -8.35 10.94 -8.35
N PHE A 110 -7.22 11.20 -8.98
CA PHE A 110 -6.15 10.23 -9.08
C PHE A 110 -4.77 10.85 -8.86
N ALA A 111 -3.84 10.01 -8.52
CA ALA A 111 -2.42 10.31 -8.47
C ALA A 111 -1.63 9.16 -9.10
N ASP A 112 -0.60 9.49 -9.82
CA ASP A 112 0.26 8.56 -10.52
C ASP A 112 1.71 8.86 -10.13
N VAL A 113 2.40 7.84 -9.62
CA VAL A 113 3.76 7.96 -9.10
C VAL A 113 4.65 6.89 -9.72
N SER A 114 5.82 7.29 -10.18
CA SER A 114 6.86 6.35 -10.60
C SER A 114 8.05 6.37 -9.64
N ALA A 115 8.73 5.25 -9.55
CA ALA A 115 9.95 5.12 -8.79
C ALA A 115 10.84 4.06 -9.45
N GLY A 116 11.82 4.52 -10.21
CA GLY A 116 12.58 3.65 -11.09
C GLY A 116 11.66 2.95 -12.10
N GLU A 117 11.74 1.62 -12.13
CA GLU A 117 10.95 0.77 -13.03
C GLU A 117 9.55 0.44 -12.52
N LYS A 118 9.16 1.01 -11.38
CA LYS A 118 7.86 0.80 -10.76
C LYS A 118 6.99 2.03 -10.91
N ARG A 119 5.71 1.78 -11.09
CA ARG A 119 4.70 2.84 -11.19
C ARG A 119 3.41 2.39 -10.53
N ARG A 120 2.81 3.27 -9.75
CA ARG A 120 1.52 3.04 -9.11
C ARG A 120 0.59 4.21 -9.38
N MET A 121 -0.56 3.92 -9.93
CA MET A 121 -1.67 4.86 -10.06
C MET A 121 -2.78 4.47 -9.10
N VAL A 122 -3.22 5.42 -8.30
CA VAL A 122 -4.33 5.25 -7.37
C VAL A 122 -5.40 6.27 -7.69
N ALA A 123 -6.63 5.83 -7.81
CA ALA A 123 -7.77 6.69 -8.06
C ALA A 123 -8.92 6.42 -7.11
N MET A 124 -9.70 7.46 -6.85
CA MET A 124 -11.03 7.40 -6.25
C MET A 124 -12.04 7.74 -7.33
N VAL A 125 -13.03 6.87 -7.53
CA VAL A 125 -14.12 7.05 -8.47
C VAL A 125 -15.41 7.17 -7.69
N ARG A 126 -16.05 8.32 -7.80
CA ARG A 126 -17.36 8.57 -7.21
C ARG A 126 -18.44 8.08 -8.17
N THR A 127 -19.29 7.20 -7.70
CA THR A 127 -20.39 6.62 -8.50
C THR A 127 -21.75 7.23 -8.20
N SER A 128 -21.92 7.80 -7.00
CA SER A 128 -23.14 8.48 -6.59
C SER A 128 -22.87 9.53 -5.50
N GLY A 129 -23.95 10.09 -4.93
CA GLY A 129 -23.87 11.05 -3.82
C GLY A 129 -23.27 10.47 -2.54
N ASN A 130 -23.26 9.15 -2.39
CA ASN A 130 -22.84 8.46 -1.19
C ASN A 130 -22.06 7.16 -1.44
N SER A 131 -21.60 6.92 -2.65
CA SER A 131 -20.84 5.72 -2.97
C SER A 131 -19.70 5.96 -3.96
N GLY A 132 -18.74 5.08 -3.92
CA GLY A 132 -17.59 5.09 -4.81
C GLY A 132 -16.69 3.89 -4.55
N TYR A 133 -15.59 3.81 -5.29
CA TYR A 133 -14.61 2.76 -5.16
C TYR A 133 -13.21 3.31 -5.42
N TYR A 134 -12.21 2.55 -5.02
CA TYR A 134 -10.82 2.82 -5.34
C TYR A 134 -10.35 1.95 -6.50
N VAL A 135 -9.46 2.51 -7.30
CA VAL A 135 -8.71 1.79 -8.33
C VAL A 135 -7.24 1.89 -7.96
N ASP A 136 -6.57 0.77 -7.96
CA ASP A 136 -5.13 0.70 -7.73
C ASP A 136 -4.49 -0.09 -8.87
N ILE A 137 -3.59 0.54 -9.60
CA ILE A 137 -2.87 -0.06 -10.72
C ILE A 137 -1.38 0.02 -10.43
N PHE A 138 -0.79 -1.13 -10.20
CA PHE A 138 0.64 -1.26 -10.01
C PHE A 138 1.30 -1.87 -11.25
N ARG A 139 2.42 -1.31 -11.65
CA ARG A 139 3.25 -1.82 -12.74
C ARG A 139 4.67 -2.03 -12.25
N SER A 140 5.25 -3.15 -12.61
CA SER A 140 6.62 -3.55 -12.32
C SER A 140 7.19 -4.27 -13.54
N ASP A 141 8.48 -4.24 -13.73
CA ASP A 141 9.22 -5.05 -14.69
C ASP A 141 9.46 -6.49 -14.18
N ARG A 142 9.09 -6.78 -12.94
CA ARG A 142 9.25 -8.09 -12.32
C ARG A 142 8.02 -8.96 -12.53
N ALA A 143 8.24 -10.25 -12.76
CA ALA A 143 7.16 -11.22 -12.94
C ALA A 143 6.48 -11.59 -11.62
N ASP A 144 7.28 -11.76 -10.56
CA ASP A 144 6.80 -12.20 -9.26
C ASP A 144 6.61 -10.99 -8.35
N ASN A 145 5.38 -10.78 -7.90
CA ASN A 145 5.02 -9.65 -7.06
C ASN A 145 4.13 -10.11 -5.92
N ASP A 146 4.50 -9.76 -4.69
CA ASP A 146 3.66 -9.92 -3.52
C ASP A 146 2.87 -8.60 -3.31
N TYR A 147 1.57 -8.64 -3.46
CA TYR A 147 0.70 -7.50 -3.15
C TYR A 147 0.28 -7.58 -1.69
N LEU A 148 0.75 -6.65 -0.89
CA LEU A 148 0.45 -6.56 0.54
C LEU A 148 -0.72 -5.61 0.75
N PHE A 149 -1.78 -6.11 1.36
CA PHE A 149 -2.98 -5.34 1.64
C PHE A 149 -3.51 -5.62 3.04
N HIS A 150 -3.43 -4.62 3.90
CA HIS A 150 -3.94 -4.65 5.26
C HIS A 150 -5.31 -3.99 5.28
N HIS A 151 -6.27 -4.61 5.91
CA HIS A 151 -7.61 -4.05 6.04
C HIS A 151 -8.18 -4.28 7.45
N VAL A 152 -9.17 -3.47 7.82
CA VAL A 152 -9.81 -3.56 9.14
C VAL A 152 -11.12 -4.37 9.12
N GLY A 153 -11.49 -4.92 7.98
CA GLY A 153 -12.69 -5.75 7.85
C GLY A 153 -12.51 -7.14 8.47
N THR A 154 -13.60 -7.77 8.84
CA THR A 154 -13.64 -9.14 9.38
C THR A 154 -13.67 -10.21 8.29
N SER A 155 -13.84 -9.81 7.04
CA SER A 155 -13.84 -10.69 5.88
C SER A 155 -13.39 -9.94 4.63
N MET A 156 -12.79 -10.67 3.71
CA MET A 156 -12.40 -10.18 2.39
C MET A 156 -12.81 -11.18 1.32
N GLU A 157 -13.31 -10.68 0.22
CA GLU A 157 -13.56 -11.47 -0.97
C GLU A 157 -12.72 -10.91 -2.13
N ILE A 158 -12.00 -11.78 -2.79
CA ILE A 158 -11.20 -11.43 -3.97
C ILE A 158 -11.80 -12.12 -5.17
N THR A 159 -12.03 -11.36 -6.22
CA THR A 159 -12.55 -11.87 -7.49
C THR A 159 -11.63 -11.49 -8.64
N ASP A 160 -11.66 -12.24 -9.71
CA ASP A 160 -11.04 -11.86 -10.98
C ASP A 160 -11.88 -10.81 -11.74
N SER A 161 -11.43 -10.43 -12.92
CA SER A 161 -12.13 -9.46 -13.77
C SER A 161 -13.49 -9.96 -14.31
N GLU A 162 -13.75 -11.25 -14.24
CA GLU A 162 -15.01 -11.86 -14.65
C GLU A 162 -15.99 -12.04 -13.48
N GLY A 163 -15.54 -11.69 -12.25
CA GLY A 163 -16.30 -11.84 -11.03
C GLY A 163 -16.23 -13.22 -10.39
N ASN A 164 -15.36 -14.11 -10.87
CA ASN A 164 -15.13 -15.40 -10.24
C ASN A 164 -14.31 -15.21 -8.97
N LYS A 165 -14.72 -15.88 -7.89
CA LYS A 165 -13.95 -15.86 -6.65
C LYS A 165 -12.57 -16.49 -6.86
N LEU A 166 -11.55 -15.77 -6.51
CA LEU A 166 -10.22 -16.34 -6.42
C LEU A 166 -10.10 -17.17 -5.14
N PRO A 167 -9.50 -18.38 -5.23
CA PRO A 167 -9.28 -19.16 -4.03
C PRO A 167 -8.37 -18.43 -3.09
N GLY A 168 -8.87 -18.11 -1.90
CA GLY A 168 -8.06 -17.66 -0.78
C GLY A 168 -7.58 -18.89 -0.02
N GLU A 169 -6.29 -19.05 0.13
CA GLU A 169 -5.75 -19.98 1.10
C GLU A 169 -5.64 -19.26 2.43
N ALA A 170 -6.40 -19.74 3.40
CA ALA A 170 -6.17 -19.35 4.77
C ALA A 170 -4.87 -20.04 5.22
N LEU A 171 -3.79 -19.27 5.29
CA LEU A 171 -2.51 -19.81 5.74
C LEU A 171 -2.48 -19.77 7.27
N GLU A 172 -2.40 -20.92 7.91
CA GLU A 172 -2.16 -21.00 9.35
C GLU A 172 -0.82 -20.35 9.72
N LYS A 173 0.13 -20.44 8.81
CA LYS A 173 1.42 -19.78 8.91
C LYS A 173 1.98 -19.54 7.52
N PHE A 174 2.42 -18.32 7.27
CA PHE A 174 3.13 -18.02 6.05
C PHE A 174 4.52 -18.69 6.06
N ASP A 175 4.88 -19.38 5.00
CA ASP A 175 6.10 -20.18 4.94
C ASP A 175 7.37 -19.37 4.70
N LYS A 176 7.27 -18.12 4.25
CA LYS A 176 8.40 -17.20 4.09
C LYS A 176 8.91 -16.68 5.45
N THR A 177 9.15 -17.58 6.38
CA THR A 177 9.59 -17.25 7.76
C THR A 177 11.04 -16.78 7.84
N TRP A 178 11.79 -16.91 6.75
CA TRP A 178 13.13 -16.37 6.61
C TRP A 178 13.18 -14.84 6.64
N HIS A 179 12.03 -14.17 6.49
CA HIS A 179 11.93 -12.71 6.54
C HIS A 179 11.13 -12.28 7.76
N GLU A 180 11.70 -11.46 8.64
CA GLU A 180 11.04 -11.05 9.89
C GLU A 180 9.66 -10.42 9.67
N GLY A 181 9.46 -9.70 8.55
CA GLY A 181 8.17 -9.13 8.23
C GLY A 181 7.09 -10.16 7.96
N TYR A 182 7.41 -11.27 7.31
CA TYR A 182 6.44 -12.27 6.91
C TYR A 182 5.97 -13.19 8.04
N HIS A 183 6.77 -13.41 9.07
CA HIS A 183 6.34 -14.28 10.17
C HIS A 183 5.22 -13.70 11.04
N TRP A 184 4.86 -12.45 10.83
CA TRP A 184 3.71 -11.82 11.49
C TRP A 184 2.39 -12.04 10.76
N PHE A 185 2.42 -12.54 9.53
CA PHE A 185 1.20 -12.91 8.84
C PHE A 185 0.66 -14.23 9.43
N SER A 186 -0.52 -14.15 10.00
CA SER A 186 -1.29 -15.30 10.49
C SER A 186 -2.78 -15.07 10.19
N ASN A 187 -3.52 -16.16 10.14
CA ASN A 187 -4.98 -16.08 10.05
C ASN A 187 -5.57 -15.73 11.41
#